data_8af6e93c9f05cec9fea3badd1beb35f5
#
_entry.id   8af6e93c9f05cec9fea3badd1beb35f5
#
_cell.length_a   1.000
_cell.length_b   1.000
_cell.length_c   1.000
_cell.angle_alpha   90.00
_cell.angle_beta   90.00
_cell.angle_gamma   90.00
#
_symmetry.space_group_name_H-M   'P 1'
#
loop_
_entity.id
_entity.type
_entity.pdbx_description
1 polymer ?
#
loop_
_entity_poly.entity_id
_entity_poly.type
_entity_poly.pdbx_seq_one_letter_code
_entity_poly.pdbx_strand_id
1 'polypeptide(L)'
;MQIIDKTKKKQLKDRLARLEGQLRGIQQMVEDERDCVEIVQQFSAVSSGIHSAKQSLLNCAVDTCLVQPGLSESARQVQIKELIDLVTRVA
;
A
#
# COMPACT_ATOMS: atom_id res chain seq x y z
N MET A 1 4.91 -1.63 -14.61
CA MET A 1 5.63 -2.13 -13.43
C MET A 1 4.64 -2.88 -12.54
N GLN A 2 4.87 -4.12 -12.28
CA GLN A 2 3.90 -5.01 -11.62
C GLN A 2 4.57 -5.80 -10.51
N ILE A 3 3.78 -6.24 -9.53
CA ILE A 3 4.27 -7.14 -8.48
C ILE A 3 4.38 -8.53 -9.09
N ILE A 4 5.61 -9.04 -9.22
CA ILE A 4 5.87 -10.37 -9.79
C ILE A 4 6.21 -11.40 -8.72
N ASP A 5 6.61 -10.98 -7.53
CA ASP A 5 6.91 -11.87 -6.41
C ASP A 5 5.62 -12.35 -5.75
N LYS A 6 5.37 -13.68 -5.81
CA LYS A 6 4.15 -14.28 -5.27
C LYS A 6 4.02 -14.11 -3.76
N THR A 7 5.13 -14.16 -3.03
CA THR A 7 5.14 -13.99 -1.57
C THR A 7 4.73 -12.57 -1.20
N LYS A 8 5.32 -11.57 -1.85
CA LYS A 8 4.99 -10.16 -1.60
C LYS A 8 3.56 -9.84 -1.99
N LYS A 9 3.08 -10.41 -3.12
CA LYS A 9 1.70 -10.26 -3.56
C LYS A 9 0.74 -10.80 -2.51
N LYS A 10 1.00 -12.00 -1.97
CA LYS A 10 0.17 -12.60 -0.94
C LYS A 10 0.17 -11.76 0.34
N GLN A 11 1.33 -11.30 0.78
CA GLN A 11 1.46 -10.46 1.98
C GLN A 11 0.65 -9.18 1.85
N LEU A 12 0.70 -8.53 0.69
CA LEU A 12 -0.05 -7.31 0.44
C LEU A 12 -1.55 -7.59 0.44
N LYS A 13 -2.00 -8.66 -0.22
CA LYS A 13 -3.42 -9.05 -0.24
C LYS A 13 -3.93 -9.35 1.17
N ASP A 14 -3.15 -10.07 1.99
CA ASP A 14 -3.52 -10.39 3.36
C ASP A 14 -3.63 -9.12 4.22
N ARG A 15 -2.72 -8.19 4.03
CA ARG A 15 -2.75 -6.89 4.74
C ARG A 15 -3.98 -6.08 4.35
N LEU A 16 -4.31 -6.04 3.06
CA LEU A 16 -5.50 -5.34 2.56
C LEU A 16 -6.78 -6.00 3.10
N ALA A 17 -6.83 -7.33 3.19
CA ALA A 17 -7.98 -8.03 3.75
C ALA A 17 -8.19 -7.65 5.21
N ARG A 18 -7.13 -7.49 5.99
CA ARG A 18 -7.22 -7.02 7.38
C ARG A 18 -7.75 -5.59 7.46
N LEU A 19 -7.31 -4.73 6.56
CA LEU A 19 -7.79 -3.34 6.49
C LEU A 19 -9.28 -3.30 6.12
N GLU A 20 -9.73 -4.16 5.22
CA GLU A 20 -11.15 -4.30 4.90
C GLU A 20 -11.97 -4.65 6.14
N GLY A 21 -11.48 -5.61 6.93
CA GLY A 21 -12.13 -6.00 8.19
C GLY A 21 -12.18 -4.85 9.19
N GLN A 22 -11.10 -4.08 9.28
CA GLN A 22 -11.06 -2.90 10.16
C GLN A 22 -12.06 -1.84 9.72
N LEU A 23 -12.21 -1.62 8.41
CA LEU A 23 -13.21 -0.69 7.87
C LEU A 23 -14.63 -1.12 8.21
N ARG A 24 -14.93 -2.41 8.09
CA ARG A 24 -16.22 -2.95 8.50
C ARG A 24 -16.46 -2.75 10.00
N GLY A 25 -15.42 -2.91 10.80
CA GLY A 25 -15.48 -2.65 12.24
C GLY A 25 -15.83 -1.18 12.54
N ILE A 26 -15.25 -0.25 11.78
CA ILE A 26 -15.56 1.18 11.92
C ILE A 26 -17.03 1.44 11.54
N GLN A 27 -17.52 0.85 10.45
CA GLN A 27 -18.93 0.96 10.07
C GLN A 27 -19.86 0.49 11.17
N GLN A 28 -19.49 -0.62 11.83
CA GLN A 28 -20.27 -1.15 12.95
C GLN A 28 -20.23 -0.21 14.16
N MET A 29 -19.09 0.40 14.43
CA MET A 29 -18.94 1.38 15.51
C MET A 29 -19.84 2.59 15.28
N VAL A 30 -19.94 3.06 14.04
CA VAL A 30 -20.83 4.16 13.67
C VAL A 30 -22.29 3.76 13.88
N GLU A 31 -22.67 2.57 13.43
CA GLU A 31 -24.02 2.04 13.60
C GLU A 31 -24.40 1.92 15.07
N ASP A 32 -23.46 1.47 15.89
CA ASP A 32 -23.66 1.26 17.33
C ASP A 32 -23.52 2.55 18.14
N GLU A 33 -23.34 3.67 17.46
CA GLU A 33 -23.20 5.00 18.09
C GLU A 33 -22.09 5.05 19.17
N ARG A 34 -20.94 4.41 18.84
CA ARG A 34 -19.78 4.41 19.72
C ARG A 34 -19.21 5.82 19.84
N ASP A 35 -18.42 6.02 20.88
CA ASP A 35 -17.78 7.31 21.14
C ASP A 35 -16.94 7.80 19.95
N CYS A 36 -17.10 9.08 19.59
CA CYS A 36 -16.40 9.64 18.42
C CYS A 36 -14.88 9.56 18.56
N VAL A 37 -14.34 9.70 19.76
CA VAL A 37 -12.89 9.59 20.00
C VAL A 37 -12.40 8.18 19.65
N GLU A 38 -13.14 7.14 20.06
CA GLU A 38 -12.80 5.76 19.72
C GLU A 38 -12.82 5.55 18.20
N ILE A 39 -13.84 6.08 17.53
CA ILE A 39 -13.96 5.93 16.06
C ILE A 39 -12.79 6.63 15.36
N VAL A 40 -12.43 7.84 15.78
CA VAL A 40 -11.29 8.56 15.22
C VAL A 40 -9.99 7.78 15.41
N GLN A 41 -9.81 7.17 16.58
CA GLN A 41 -8.63 6.34 16.85
C GLN A 41 -8.55 5.15 15.88
N GLN A 42 -9.69 4.53 15.58
CA GLN A 42 -9.75 3.44 14.61
C GLN A 42 -9.44 3.92 13.19
N PHE A 43 -9.92 5.08 12.79
CA PHE A 43 -9.53 5.70 11.52
C PHE A 43 -8.02 5.90 11.44
N SER A 44 -7.41 6.38 12.50
CA SER A 44 -5.96 6.61 12.55
C SER A 44 -5.19 5.30 12.37
N ALA A 45 -5.66 4.22 13.00
CA ALA A 45 -5.05 2.90 12.86
C ALA A 45 -5.15 2.40 11.42
N VAL A 46 -6.30 2.56 10.78
CA VAL A 46 -6.49 2.16 9.37
C VAL A 46 -5.61 2.99 8.46
N SER A 47 -5.53 4.31 8.68
CA SER A 47 -4.67 5.20 7.90
C SER A 47 -3.20 4.76 7.97
N SER A 48 -2.72 4.41 9.17
CA SER A 48 -1.36 3.91 9.34
C SER A 48 -1.14 2.59 8.60
N GLY A 49 -2.13 1.70 8.64
CA GLY A 49 -2.09 0.42 7.91
C GLY A 49 -2.04 0.61 6.41
N ILE A 50 -2.83 1.55 5.88
CA ILE A 50 -2.83 1.90 4.46
C ILE A 50 -1.47 2.47 4.07
N HIS A 51 -0.93 3.37 4.87
CA HIS A 51 0.38 3.97 4.62
C HIS A 51 1.47 2.89 4.57
N SER A 52 1.47 1.97 5.52
CA SER A 52 2.43 0.85 5.54
C SER A 52 2.31 -0.04 4.32
N ALA A 53 1.08 -0.34 3.88
CA ALA A 53 0.84 -1.15 2.69
C ALA A 53 1.38 -0.44 1.44
N LYS A 54 1.16 0.86 1.34
CA LYS A 54 1.66 1.69 0.24
C LYS A 54 3.19 1.70 0.21
N GLN A 55 3.84 1.86 1.37
CA GLN A 55 5.30 1.84 1.47
C GLN A 55 5.88 0.49 1.05
N SER A 56 5.24 -0.60 1.47
CA SER A 56 5.66 -1.95 1.05
C SER A 56 5.57 -2.13 -0.46
N LEU A 57 4.52 -1.60 -1.07
CA LEU A 57 4.34 -1.67 -2.52
C LEU A 57 5.39 -0.83 -3.25
N LEU A 58 5.68 0.36 -2.76
CA LEU A 58 6.71 1.23 -3.33
C LEU A 58 8.09 0.56 -3.26
N ASN A 59 8.42 -0.05 -2.13
CA ASN A 59 9.68 -0.79 -1.99
C ASN A 59 9.76 -1.96 -2.98
N CYS A 60 8.66 -2.69 -3.14
CA CYS A 60 8.56 -3.77 -4.11
C CYS A 60 8.78 -3.27 -5.54
N ALA A 61 8.21 -2.12 -5.88
CA ALA A 61 8.38 -1.50 -7.20
C ALA A 61 9.83 -1.10 -7.45
N VAL A 62 10.50 -0.54 -6.44
CA VAL A 62 11.92 -0.19 -6.53
C VAL A 62 12.76 -1.46 -6.78
N ASP A 63 12.52 -2.52 -6.02
CA ASP A 63 13.23 -3.79 -6.20
C ASP A 63 13.01 -4.34 -7.62
N THR A 64 11.78 -4.29 -8.11
CA THR A 64 11.46 -4.75 -9.47
C THR A 64 12.23 -3.95 -10.51
N CYS A 65 12.30 -2.63 -10.36
CA CYS A 65 13.05 -1.76 -11.27
C CYS A 65 14.54 -2.11 -11.33
N LEU A 66 15.12 -2.43 -10.16
CA LEU A 66 16.55 -2.64 -10.05
C LEU A 66 17.00 -4.02 -10.51
N VAL A 67 16.13 -5.05 -10.33
CA VAL A 67 16.53 -6.45 -10.56
C VAL A 67 15.80 -7.14 -11.70
N GLN A 68 14.84 -6.50 -12.35
CA GLN A 68 14.09 -7.13 -13.43
C GLN A 68 15.00 -7.42 -14.62
N PRO A 69 15.16 -8.69 -15.05
CA PRO A 69 15.99 -9.03 -16.20
C PRO A 69 15.31 -8.64 -17.51
N GLY A 70 16.12 -8.42 -18.54
CA GLY A 70 15.62 -8.17 -19.89
C GLY A 70 15.18 -6.75 -20.19
N LEU A 71 15.22 -5.83 -19.21
CA LEU A 71 14.95 -4.43 -19.46
C LEU A 71 16.16 -3.74 -20.07
N SER A 72 15.92 -2.97 -21.14
CA SER A 72 16.93 -2.09 -21.71
C SER A 72 17.22 -0.95 -20.72
N GLU A 73 18.35 -0.31 -20.88
CA GLU A 73 18.71 0.86 -20.08
C GLU A 73 17.66 1.96 -20.21
N SER A 74 17.16 2.20 -21.44
CA SER A 74 16.11 3.20 -21.69
C SER A 74 14.82 2.88 -20.96
N ALA A 75 14.39 1.61 -21.00
CA ALA A 75 13.16 1.17 -20.33
C ALA A 75 13.30 1.29 -18.80
N ARG A 76 14.46 0.96 -18.26
CA ARG A 76 14.76 1.08 -16.84
C ARG A 76 14.69 2.54 -16.39
N GLN A 77 15.26 3.45 -17.16
CA GLN A 77 15.21 4.88 -16.87
C GLN A 77 13.80 5.43 -16.85
N VAL A 78 12.94 4.98 -17.78
CA VAL A 78 11.52 5.37 -17.81
C VAL A 78 10.82 4.91 -16.54
N GLN A 79 11.04 3.66 -16.11
CA GLN A 79 10.44 3.14 -14.89
C GLN A 79 10.91 3.88 -13.65
N ILE A 80 12.20 4.23 -13.57
CA ILE A 80 12.75 5.01 -12.47
C ILE A 80 12.10 6.38 -12.40
N LYS A 81 11.90 7.04 -13.53
CA LYS A 81 11.22 8.34 -13.58
C LYS A 81 9.77 8.23 -13.10
N GLU A 82 9.06 7.20 -13.52
CA GLU A 82 7.68 6.94 -13.06
C GLU A 82 7.63 6.78 -11.54
N LEU A 83 8.58 6.06 -10.96
CA LEU A 83 8.66 5.88 -9.51
C LEU A 83 8.93 7.21 -8.79
N ILE A 84 9.86 8.00 -9.30
CA ILE A 84 10.20 9.29 -8.71
C ILE A 84 8.98 10.21 -8.73
N ASP A 85 8.28 10.29 -9.86
CA ASP A 85 7.07 11.09 -10.00
C ASP A 85 5.99 10.63 -9.02
N LEU A 86 5.80 9.32 -8.89
CA LEU A 86 4.82 8.74 -7.98
C LEU A 86 5.14 9.09 -6.52
N VAL A 87 6.38 8.89 -6.09
CA VAL A 87 6.81 9.19 -4.72
C VAL A 87 6.63 10.67 -4.41
N THR A 88 6.95 11.54 -5.36
CA THR A 88 6.79 12.98 -5.21
C THR A 88 5.33 13.37 -5.00
N ARG A 89 4.40 12.69 -5.70
CA ARG A 89 2.97 13.01 -5.60
C ARG A 89 2.29 12.47 -4.34
N VAL A 90 2.76 11.33 -3.79
CA VAL A 90 2.07 10.63 -2.70
C VAL A 90 2.81 10.68 -1.37
N ALA A 91 3.98 11.27 -1.35
CA ALA A 91 4.77 11.40 -0.13
C ALA A 91 4.22 12.50 0.80
#